data_89ccb092ac92f081e7de06bcc1a06456
#
_entry.id   89ccb092ac92f081e7de06bcc1a06456
#
_cell.length_a   1.000
_cell.length_b   1.000
_cell.length_c   1.000
_cell.angle_alpha   90.00
_cell.angle_beta   90.00
_cell.angle_gamma   90.00
#
_symmetry.space_group_name_H-M   'P 1'
#
loop_
_entity.id
_entity.type
_entity.pdbx_description
1 polymer ?
#
loop_
_entity_poly.entity_id
_entity_poly.type
_entity_poly.pdbx_seq_one_letter_code
_entity_poly.pdbx_strand_id
1 'polypeptide(L)'
;IEKSYNIKNFELYTSAECYKEHQEYLRDGFDWVVWHNNMMRFLTEGNYSSVNIMMTISALSLFSITDFLDEVYSMKKYSKSKTHPVVSLNILRFPAFQNCLTLPKSIRQKCRNELYLWYQENKDLPYWLNFELSSIERLIEYLDTTESPHHKASENEILWKDMKSFYTQYNERRNKTLDCFPDEFNEWFDSIESENKQQTVLRSGDNTVHITDPRLISIKDIL
;
A
#
# COMPACT_ATOMS: atom_id res chain seq x y z
N ILE A 1 4.39 -28.22 -1.40
CA ILE A 1 3.03 -28.80 -1.30
C ILE A 1 3.13 -30.24 -0.78
N GLU A 2 3.96 -31.12 -1.37
CA GLU A 2 4.12 -32.51 -0.90
C GLU A 2 4.54 -32.65 0.58
N LYS A 3 5.29 -31.69 1.11
CA LYS A 3 5.70 -31.69 2.52
C LYS A 3 4.60 -31.35 3.53
N SER A 4 3.45 -30.82 3.08
CA SER A 4 2.36 -30.42 3.97
C SER A 4 1.42 -31.57 4.37
N TYR A 5 1.49 -32.73 3.72
CA TYR A 5 0.58 -33.85 4.01
C TYR A 5 0.64 -34.39 5.45
N ASN A 6 1.75 -34.13 6.15
CA ASN A 6 1.91 -34.56 7.55
C ASN A 6 1.64 -33.44 8.55
N ILE A 7 1.23 -32.25 8.10
CA ILE A 7 0.93 -31.09 8.95
C ILE A 7 -0.58 -31.01 9.12
N LYS A 8 -1.07 -31.11 10.36
CA LYS A 8 -2.52 -31.09 10.65
C LYS A 8 -3.17 -29.75 10.29
N ASN A 9 -2.47 -28.64 10.54
CA ASN A 9 -2.94 -27.29 10.25
C ASN A 9 -1.84 -26.54 9.50
N PHE A 10 -2.12 -26.16 8.27
CA PHE A 10 -1.23 -25.34 7.47
C PHE A 10 -1.96 -24.04 7.10
N GLU A 11 -1.43 -22.91 7.54
CA GLU A 11 -1.94 -21.58 7.27
C GLU A 11 -0.94 -20.82 6.43
N LEU A 12 -1.41 -20.24 5.33
CA LEU A 12 -0.60 -19.38 4.48
C LEU A 12 -0.94 -17.91 4.74
N TYR A 13 0.08 -17.12 5.02
CA TYR A 13 -0.01 -15.66 5.07
C TYR A 13 0.79 -15.07 3.92
N THR A 14 0.16 -14.21 3.14
CA THR A 14 0.79 -13.47 2.05
C THR A 14 0.39 -12.01 2.12
N SER A 15 1.18 -11.12 1.56
CA SER A 15 0.90 -9.68 1.59
C SER A 15 0.70 -9.16 0.17
N ALA A 16 -0.46 -8.54 -0.07
CA ALA A 16 -0.76 -7.77 -1.26
C ALA A 16 -1.87 -6.76 -0.94
N GLU A 17 -1.80 -5.56 -1.48
CA GLU A 17 -2.69 -4.44 -1.14
C GLU A 17 -3.44 -3.86 -2.33
N CYS A 18 -2.94 -4.09 -3.54
CA CYS A 18 -3.44 -3.49 -4.77
C CYS A 18 -3.13 -4.39 -5.97
N TYR A 19 -3.50 -3.95 -7.16
CA TYR A 19 -3.57 -4.80 -8.34
C TYR A 19 -2.39 -4.57 -9.28
N LYS A 20 -1.84 -5.67 -9.82
CA LYS A 20 -0.80 -5.71 -10.88
C LYS A 20 0.34 -4.70 -10.68
N GLU A 21 0.51 -3.80 -11.65
CA GLU A 21 1.62 -2.85 -11.71
C GLU A 21 1.72 -1.98 -10.46
N HIS A 22 0.60 -1.61 -9.85
CA HIS A 22 0.58 -0.87 -8.58
C HIS A 22 1.18 -1.71 -7.45
N GLN A 23 0.89 -3.00 -7.40
CA GLN A 23 1.47 -3.90 -6.40
C GLN A 23 2.96 -4.11 -6.63
N GLU A 24 3.38 -4.27 -7.88
CA GLU A 24 4.79 -4.38 -8.25
C GLU A 24 5.57 -3.09 -7.96
N TYR A 25 4.91 -1.94 -8.12
CA TYR A 25 5.49 -0.66 -7.74
C TYR A 25 5.70 -0.56 -6.24
N LEU A 26 4.66 -0.84 -5.44
CA LEU A 26 4.70 -0.69 -3.98
C LEU A 26 5.63 -1.69 -3.30
N ARG A 27 5.75 -2.89 -3.84
CA ARG A 27 6.60 -3.95 -3.30
C ARG A 27 7.68 -4.31 -4.31
N ASP A 28 8.84 -3.73 -4.11
CA ASP A 28 9.99 -4.00 -4.98
C ASP A 28 10.35 -5.48 -4.98
N GLY A 29 10.51 -6.03 -6.21
CA GLY A 29 10.73 -7.46 -6.41
C GLY A 29 9.48 -8.33 -6.36
N PHE A 30 8.30 -7.75 -6.19
CA PHE A 30 7.03 -8.47 -6.35
C PHE A 30 6.76 -8.69 -7.84
N ASP A 31 6.44 -9.93 -8.20
CA ASP A 31 5.98 -10.32 -9.55
C ASP A 31 4.53 -10.78 -9.41
N TRP A 32 3.62 -10.00 -9.99
CA TRP A 32 2.18 -10.26 -9.92
C TRP A 32 1.81 -11.61 -10.53
N VAL A 33 2.35 -11.92 -11.70
CA VAL A 33 2.01 -13.17 -12.42
C VAL A 33 2.47 -14.38 -11.61
N VAL A 34 3.67 -14.33 -11.07
CA VAL A 34 4.21 -15.41 -10.23
C VAL A 34 3.39 -15.56 -8.96
N TRP A 35 3.08 -14.45 -8.28
CA TRP A 35 2.28 -14.46 -7.05
C TRP A 35 0.88 -15.01 -7.31
N HIS A 36 0.20 -14.51 -8.33
CA HIS A 36 -1.15 -14.90 -8.70
C HIS A 36 -1.22 -16.40 -9.05
N ASN A 37 -0.33 -16.87 -9.91
CA ASN A 37 -0.27 -18.28 -10.30
C ASN A 37 0.01 -19.19 -9.10
N ASN A 38 0.89 -18.79 -8.20
CA ASN A 38 1.17 -19.54 -6.97
C ASN A 38 -0.05 -19.58 -6.06
N MET A 39 -0.77 -18.47 -5.91
CA MET A 39 -2.01 -18.41 -5.15
C MET A 39 -3.07 -19.32 -5.75
N MET A 40 -3.34 -19.22 -7.04
CA MET A 40 -4.33 -20.06 -7.72
C MET A 40 -3.99 -21.54 -7.63
N ARG A 41 -2.72 -21.89 -7.81
CA ARG A 41 -2.26 -23.26 -7.64
C ARG A 41 -2.46 -23.74 -6.20
N PHE A 42 -2.12 -22.91 -5.22
CA PHE A 42 -2.30 -23.24 -3.81
C PHE A 42 -3.78 -23.45 -3.45
N LEU A 43 -4.66 -22.55 -3.93
CA LEU A 43 -6.11 -22.61 -3.68
C LEU A 43 -6.80 -23.81 -4.34
N THR A 44 -6.27 -24.28 -5.48
CA THR A 44 -6.89 -25.36 -6.27
C THR A 44 -6.30 -26.75 -6.00
N GLU A 45 -5.03 -26.82 -5.64
CA GLU A 45 -4.28 -28.08 -5.46
C GLU A 45 -3.85 -28.32 -4.00
N GLY A 46 -3.81 -27.26 -3.20
CA GLY A 46 -3.28 -27.32 -1.84
C GLY A 46 -4.24 -27.99 -0.84
N ASN A 47 -3.66 -28.67 0.13
CA ASN A 47 -4.36 -29.08 1.34
C ASN A 47 -3.93 -28.13 2.46
N TYR A 48 -4.80 -27.19 2.83
CA TYR A 48 -4.51 -26.11 3.78
C TYR A 48 -5.69 -25.83 4.69
N SER A 49 -5.42 -25.24 5.86
CA SER A 49 -6.43 -24.81 6.82
C SER A 49 -6.96 -23.42 6.51
N SER A 50 -6.07 -22.48 6.14
CA SER A 50 -6.45 -21.12 5.79
C SER A 50 -5.43 -20.46 4.87
N VAL A 51 -5.91 -19.46 4.11
CA VAL A 51 -5.10 -18.51 3.34
C VAL A 51 -5.50 -17.11 3.76
N ASN A 52 -4.54 -16.33 4.22
CA ASN A 52 -4.74 -14.97 4.73
C ASN A 52 -3.94 -13.97 3.88
N ILE A 53 -4.65 -13.07 3.23
CA ILE A 53 -4.06 -11.98 2.45
C ILE A 53 -4.00 -10.75 3.36
N MET A 54 -2.80 -10.37 3.76
CA MET A 54 -2.54 -9.23 4.62
C MET A 54 -2.41 -7.97 3.78
N MET A 55 -3.37 -7.06 3.91
CA MET A 55 -3.39 -5.78 3.20
C MET A 55 -2.95 -4.66 4.15
N THR A 56 -1.97 -3.86 3.74
CA THR A 56 -1.56 -2.64 4.46
C THR A 56 -1.80 -1.44 3.56
N ILE A 57 -2.97 -0.82 3.72
CA ILE A 57 -3.48 0.21 2.81
C ILE A 57 -2.74 1.53 3.04
N SER A 58 -1.96 1.92 2.04
CA SER A 58 -1.27 3.21 1.91
C SER A 58 -2.00 4.12 0.92
N ALA A 59 -1.55 5.37 0.80
CA ALA A 59 -2.07 6.33 -0.16
C ALA A 59 -2.09 5.76 -1.59
N LEU A 60 -1.00 5.15 -2.04
CA LEU A 60 -0.89 4.65 -3.41
C LEU A 60 -1.66 3.33 -3.64
N SER A 61 -1.89 2.53 -2.62
CA SER A 61 -2.67 1.30 -2.79
C SER A 61 -4.16 1.54 -3.07
N LEU A 62 -4.66 2.75 -2.80
CA LEU A 62 -6.06 3.10 -3.07
C LEU A 62 -6.41 3.07 -4.56
N PHE A 63 -5.46 3.36 -5.45
CA PHE A 63 -5.72 3.53 -6.89
C PHE A 63 -6.12 2.25 -7.64
N SER A 64 -5.96 1.08 -7.03
CA SER A 64 -6.43 -0.18 -7.61
C SER A 64 -6.88 -1.19 -6.55
N ILE A 65 -7.34 -0.68 -5.41
CA ILE A 65 -7.85 -1.54 -4.32
C ILE A 65 -9.11 -2.29 -4.76
N THR A 66 -10.00 -1.68 -5.52
CA THR A 66 -11.22 -2.30 -6.01
C THR A 66 -10.94 -3.45 -6.96
N ASP A 67 -10.03 -3.25 -7.92
CA ASP A 67 -9.58 -4.31 -8.83
C ASP A 67 -8.95 -5.48 -8.08
N PHE A 68 -8.18 -5.17 -7.02
CA PHE A 68 -7.60 -6.20 -6.18
C PHE A 68 -8.65 -6.98 -5.39
N LEU A 69 -9.68 -6.31 -4.86
CA LEU A 69 -10.78 -6.97 -4.16
C LEU A 69 -11.61 -7.86 -5.11
N ASP A 70 -11.80 -7.45 -6.36
CA ASP A 70 -12.43 -8.28 -7.40
C ASP A 70 -11.61 -9.52 -7.70
N GLU A 71 -10.27 -9.39 -7.78
CA GLU A 71 -9.39 -10.53 -7.96
C GLU A 71 -9.45 -11.49 -6.76
N VAL A 72 -9.45 -10.96 -5.54
CA VAL A 72 -9.63 -11.78 -4.33
C VAL A 72 -10.98 -12.50 -4.35
N TYR A 73 -12.05 -11.81 -4.76
CA TYR A 73 -13.35 -12.45 -4.89
C TYR A 73 -13.35 -13.57 -5.93
N SER A 74 -12.66 -13.37 -7.06
CA SER A 74 -12.44 -14.41 -8.05
C SER A 74 -11.70 -15.62 -7.44
N MET A 75 -10.63 -15.37 -6.68
CA MET A 75 -9.91 -16.42 -5.96
C MET A 75 -10.80 -17.17 -4.98
N LYS A 76 -11.69 -16.49 -4.25
CA LYS A 76 -12.68 -17.13 -3.36
C LYS A 76 -13.59 -18.09 -4.12
N LYS A 77 -14.07 -17.70 -5.30
CA LYS A 77 -14.94 -18.54 -6.14
C LYS A 77 -14.25 -19.80 -6.66
N TYR A 78 -12.98 -19.71 -7.00
CA TYR A 78 -12.21 -20.84 -7.53
C TYR A 78 -11.58 -21.73 -6.47
N SER A 79 -11.60 -21.34 -5.21
CA SER A 79 -11.06 -22.15 -4.12
C SER A 79 -11.82 -23.48 -4.01
N LYS A 80 -11.09 -24.59 -4.11
CA LYS A 80 -11.63 -25.94 -3.90
C LYS A 80 -11.64 -26.36 -2.44
N SER A 81 -11.01 -25.60 -1.58
CA SER A 81 -10.99 -25.83 -0.15
C SER A 81 -12.33 -25.46 0.51
N LYS A 82 -12.59 -26.01 1.68
CA LYS A 82 -13.71 -25.60 2.54
C LYS A 82 -13.54 -24.16 3.08
N THR A 83 -12.30 -23.67 3.07
CA THR A 83 -11.96 -22.32 3.51
C THR A 83 -11.56 -21.47 2.29
N HIS A 84 -12.23 -20.33 2.12
CA HIS A 84 -11.86 -19.35 1.09
C HIS A 84 -10.70 -18.50 1.59
N PRO A 85 -9.90 -17.89 0.69
CA PRO A 85 -8.91 -16.90 1.10
C PRO A 85 -9.60 -15.73 1.80
N VAL A 86 -8.96 -15.23 2.83
CA VAL A 86 -9.47 -14.16 3.69
C VAL A 86 -8.57 -12.95 3.55
N VAL A 87 -9.15 -11.75 3.48
CA VAL A 87 -8.41 -10.50 3.53
C VAL A 87 -8.42 -9.92 4.94
N SER A 88 -7.25 -9.48 5.38
CA SER A 88 -7.07 -8.70 6.60
C SER A 88 -6.55 -7.31 6.25
N LEU A 89 -7.44 -6.32 6.34
CA LEU A 89 -7.17 -4.95 5.94
C LEU A 89 -6.74 -4.12 7.13
N ASN A 90 -5.55 -3.52 7.04
CA ASN A 90 -5.00 -2.56 7.98
C ASN A 90 -4.71 -1.24 7.28
N ILE A 91 -4.99 -0.11 7.94
CA ILE A 91 -4.70 1.21 7.40
C ILE A 91 -3.31 1.63 7.86
N LEU A 92 -2.43 1.98 6.91
CA LEU A 92 -1.08 2.45 7.20
C LEU A 92 -1.14 3.82 7.88
N ARG A 93 -0.61 3.92 9.09
CA ARG A 93 -0.55 5.17 9.85
C ARG A 93 0.84 5.77 9.92
N PHE A 94 1.85 4.94 9.77
CA PHE A 94 3.25 5.34 9.82
C PHE A 94 4.07 4.59 8.74
N PRO A 95 4.95 5.30 7.99
CA PRO A 95 5.21 6.75 8.08
C PRO A 95 4.01 7.58 7.61
N ALA A 96 3.80 8.75 8.23
CA ALA A 96 2.59 9.55 8.04
C ALA A 96 2.39 10.02 6.59
N PHE A 97 3.47 10.30 5.86
CA PHE A 97 3.40 10.72 4.45
C PHE A 97 2.88 9.62 3.50
N GLN A 98 2.85 8.36 3.93
CA GLN A 98 2.25 7.26 3.15
C GLN A 98 0.80 6.98 3.52
N ASN A 99 0.25 7.67 4.52
CA ASN A 99 -1.12 7.50 4.93
C ASN A 99 -2.09 7.98 3.85
N CYS A 100 -3.24 7.31 3.72
CA CYS A 100 -4.29 7.66 2.76
C CYS A 100 -4.77 9.11 2.88
N LEU A 101 -4.78 9.68 4.09
CA LEU A 101 -5.23 11.06 4.33
C LEU A 101 -4.23 12.12 3.84
N THR A 102 -3.03 11.71 3.44
CA THR A 102 -2.01 12.60 2.85
C THR A 102 -2.37 13.02 1.42
N LEU A 103 -3.16 12.20 0.71
CA LEU A 103 -3.65 12.57 -0.62
C LEU A 103 -4.51 13.82 -0.57
N PRO A 104 -4.49 14.67 -1.63
CA PRO A 104 -5.42 15.76 -1.80
C PRO A 104 -6.86 15.28 -1.63
N LYS A 105 -7.69 16.15 -1.07
CA LYS A 105 -9.10 15.83 -0.81
C LYS A 105 -9.83 15.36 -2.06
N SER A 106 -9.58 15.98 -3.22
CA SER A 106 -10.20 15.59 -4.51
C SER A 106 -9.87 14.14 -4.88
N ILE A 107 -8.60 13.79 -4.88
CA ILE A 107 -8.12 12.43 -5.22
C ILE A 107 -8.64 11.41 -4.20
N ARG A 108 -8.53 11.73 -2.91
CA ARG A 108 -8.99 10.86 -1.83
C ARG A 108 -10.50 10.58 -1.92
N GLN A 109 -11.31 11.60 -2.19
CA GLN A 109 -12.76 11.45 -2.34
C GLN A 109 -13.15 10.63 -3.57
N LYS A 110 -12.39 10.73 -4.65
CA LYS A 110 -12.57 9.90 -5.83
C LYS A 110 -12.34 8.42 -5.48
N CYS A 111 -11.19 8.08 -4.90
CA CYS A 111 -10.89 6.71 -4.47
C CYS A 111 -11.93 6.20 -3.44
N ARG A 112 -12.34 7.06 -2.50
CA ARG A 112 -13.40 6.75 -1.54
C ARG A 112 -14.72 6.40 -2.22
N ASN A 113 -15.13 7.20 -3.20
CA ASN A 113 -16.39 7.00 -3.90
C ASN A 113 -16.36 5.72 -4.75
N GLU A 114 -15.27 5.44 -5.42
CA GLU A 114 -15.04 4.19 -6.17
C GLU A 114 -15.14 2.97 -5.23
N LEU A 115 -14.48 3.02 -4.09
CA LEU A 115 -14.54 1.95 -3.10
C LEU A 115 -15.94 1.80 -2.48
N TYR A 116 -16.66 2.91 -2.25
CA TYR A 116 -18.04 2.88 -1.76
C TYR A 116 -19.00 2.24 -2.77
N LEU A 117 -18.90 2.59 -4.05
CA LEU A 117 -19.70 1.98 -5.10
C LEU A 117 -19.41 0.49 -5.21
N TRP A 118 -18.12 0.12 -5.22
CA TRP A 118 -17.71 -1.27 -5.19
C TRP A 118 -18.31 -2.01 -3.99
N TYR A 119 -18.25 -1.43 -2.80
CA TYR A 119 -18.82 -2.02 -1.58
C TYR A 119 -20.34 -2.24 -1.69
N GLN A 120 -21.08 -1.26 -2.20
CA GLN A 120 -22.53 -1.38 -2.38
C GLN A 120 -22.92 -2.51 -3.35
N GLU A 121 -22.14 -2.71 -4.40
CA GLU A 121 -22.35 -3.75 -5.41
C GLU A 121 -21.96 -5.16 -4.92
N ASN A 122 -21.00 -5.24 -4.01
CA ASN A 122 -20.38 -6.51 -3.65
C ASN A 122 -20.73 -7.01 -2.24
N LYS A 123 -21.26 -6.19 -1.33
CA LYS A 123 -21.48 -6.53 0.09
C LYS A 123 -22.41 -7.72 0.31
N ASP A 124 -23.34 -7.97 -0.61
CA ASP A 124 -24.32 -9.05 -0.51
C ASP A 124 -23.90 -10.32 -1.29
N LEU A 125 -22.72 -10.28 -1.92
CA LEU A 125 -22.17 -11.43 -2.63
C LEU A 125 -21.72 -12.53 -1.64
N PRO A 126 -21.91 -13.82 -2.00
CA PRO A 126 -21.43 -14.93 -1.16
C PRO A 126 -19.91 -14.90 -1.04
N TYR A 127 -19.37 -15.57 -0.03
CA TYR A 127 -17.94 -15.72 0.27
C TYR A 127 -17.26 -14.54 0.98
N TRP A 128 -17.85 -13.34 1.02
CA TRP A 128 -17.38 -12.27 1.89
C TRP A 128 -17.76 -12.56 3.34
N LEU A 129 -16.80 -12.43 4.23
CA LEU A 129 -17.04 -12.53 5.66
C LEU A 129 -17.37 -11.15 6.25
N ASN A 130 -18.23 -11.12 7.27
CA ASN A 130 -18.67 -9.84 7.86
C ASN A 130 -17.50 -8.96 8.30
N PHE A 131 -16.44 -9.52 8.85
CA PHE A 131 -15.29 -8.74 9.30
C PHE A 131 -14.47 -8.16 8.14
N GLU A 132 -14.43 -8.82 6.97
CA GLU A 132 -13.80 -8.29 5.76
C GLU A 132 -14.57 -7.06 5.27
N LEU A 133 -15.90 -7.20 5.15
CA LEU A 133 -16.79 -6.10 4.76
C LEU A 133 -16.73 -4.93 5.75
N SER A 134 -16.76 -5.21 7.05
CA SER A 134 -16.62 -4.18 8.09
C SER A 134 -15.24 -3.48 8.05
N SER A 135 -14.20 -4.17 7.60
CA SER A 135 -12.88 -3.55 7.43
C SER A 135 -12.84 -2.62 6.22
N ILE A 136 -13.54 -2.97 5.14
CA ILE A 136 -13.69 -2.11 3.96
C ILE A 136 -14.55 -0.90 4.30
N GLU A 137 -15.68 -1.09 5.00
CA GLU A 137 -16.54 0.00 5.45
C GLU A 137 -15.79 1.00 6.35
N ARG A 138 -15.00 0.49 7.29
CA ARG A 138 -14.11 1.33 8.12
C ARG A 138 -13.08 2.10 7.31
N LEU A 139 -12.54 1.54 6.20
CA LEU A 139 -11.66 2.28 5.31
C LEU A 139 -12.42 3.40 4.59
N ILE A 140 -13.63 3.15 4.11
CA ILE A 140 -14.49 4.16 3.47
C ILE A 140 -14.75 5.31 4.45
N GLU A 141 -15.13 5.01 5.69
CA GLU A 141 -15.34 6.01 6.75
C GLU A 141 -14.04 6.79 7.06
N TYR A 142 -12.91 6.09 7.11
CA TYR A 142 -11.62 6.73 7.34
C TYR A 142 -11.26 7.73 6.24
N LEU A 143 -11.56 7.40 4.97
CA LEU A 143 -11.31 8.29 3.83
C LEU A 143 -12.24 9.52 3.82
N ASP A 144 -13.41 9.45 4.46
CA ASP A 144 -14.32 10.58 4.66
C ASP A 144 -13.89 11.55 5.76
N THR A 145 -12.92 11.16 6.59
CA THR A 145 -12.43 12.01 7.66
C THR A 145 -11.89 13.31 7.11
N THR A 146 -12.57 14.42 7.40
CA THR A 146 -12.23 15.75 6.88
C THR A 146 -11.09 16.40 7.66
N GLU A 147 -10.92 16.01 8.91
CA GLU A 147 -9.85 16.48 9.77
C GLU A 147 -9.33 15.30 10.60
N SER A 148 -8.12 14.86 10.31
CA SER A 148 -7.40 14.10 11.31
C SER A 148 -7.03 15.06 12.45
N PRO A 149 -7.28 14.71 13.72
CA PRO A 149 -6.81 15.52 14.86
C PRO A 149 -5.30 15.78 14.84
N HIS A 150 -4.57 15.02 14.02
CA HIS A 150 -3.13 15.09 13.86
C HIS A 150 -2.67 15.82 12.58
N HIS A 151 -3.60 16.27 11.70
CA HIS A 151 -3.26 16.93 10.43
C HIS A 151 -3.85 18.34 10.38
N LYS A 152 -3.08 19.31 10.87
CA LYS A 152 -3.31 20.73 10.57
C LYS A 152 -2.95 20.98 9.11
N ALA A 153 -3.56 21.99 8.48
CA ALA A 153 -3.30 22.34 7.08
C ALA A 153 -1.80 22.55 6.77
N SER A 154 -1.03 23.09 7.73
CA SER A 154 0.42 23.25 7.65
C SER A 154 1.21 21.94 7.69
N GLU A 155 0.62 20.88 8.20
CA GLU A 155 1.26 19.56 8.26
C GLU A 155 1.13 18.81 6.92
N ASN A 156 0.10 19.10 6.13
CA ASN A 156 -0.08 18.51 4.82
C ASN A 156 1.06 18.86 3.87
N GLU A 157 1.53 20.10 3.83
CA GLU A 157 2.66 20.49 2.96
C GLU A 157 3.95 19.77 3.33
N ILE A 158 4.23 19.60 4.60
CA ILE A 158 5.41 18.86 5.07
C ILE A 158 5.29 17.39 4.65
N LEU A 159 4.12 16.78 4.86
CA LEU A 159 3.88 15.39 4.47
C LEU A 159 3.95 15.19 2.94
N TRP A 160 3.50 16.18 2.16
CA TRP A 160 3.62 16.14 0.69
C TRP A 160 5.07 16.21 0.25
N LYS A 161 5.89 17.10 0.84
CA LYS A 161 7.32 17.17 0.58
C LYS A 161 8.05 15.89 0.98
N ASP A 162 7.70 15.31 2.12
CA ASP A 162 8.24 14.02 2.56
C ASP A 162 7.84 12.90 1.58
N MET A 163 6.60 12.87 1.12
CA MET A 163 6.13 11.92 0.10
C MET A 163 6.90 12.10 -1.21
N LYS A 164 7.03 13.35 -1.71
CA LYS A 164 7.79 13.67 -2.92
C LYS A 164 9.24 13.23 -2.80
N SER A 165 9.90 13.59 -1.71
CA SER A 165 11.29 13.21 -1.44
C SER A 165 11.47 11.69 -1.40
N PHE A 166 10.57 10.99 -0.68
CA PHE A 166 10.65 9.54 -0.56
C PHE A 166 10.47 8.85 -1.91
N TYR A 167 9.40 9.13 -2.66
CA TYR A 167 9.13 8.44 -3.91
C TYR A 167 10.08 8.85 -5.03
N THR A 168 10.62 10.07 -5.04
CA THR A 168 11.70 10.44 -5.96
C THR A 168 12.94 9.57 -5.72
N GLN A 169 13.39 9.44 -4.48
CA GLN A 169 14.52 8.59 -4.13
C GLN A 169 14.23 7.11 -4.35
N TYR A 170 13.01 6.66 -4.09
CA TYR A 170 12.57 5.30 -4.34
C TYR A 170 12.67 4.96 -5.84
N ASN A 171 12.15 5.83 -6.69
CA ASN A 171 12.18 5.69 -8.14
C ASN A 171 13.61 5.64 -8.67
N GLU A 172 14.47 6.58 -8.25
CA GLU A 172 15.87 6.61 -8.63
C GLU A 172 16.61 5.31 -8.24
N ARG A 173 16.43 4.84 -7.01
CA ARG A 173 17.14 3.65 -6.49
C ARG A 173 16.63 2.34 -7.08
N ARG A 174 15.39 2.29 -7.52
CA ARG A 174 14.70 1.07 -7.97
C ARG A 174 14.45 1.06 -9.47
N ASN A 175 14.86 2.13 -10.17
CA ASN A 175 14.59 2.33 -11.59
C ASN A 175 13.10 2.15 -11.91
N LYS A 176 12.24 2.83 -11.15
CA LYS A 176 10.78 2.82 -11.29
C LYS A 176 10.26 4.21 -11.61
N THR A 177 9.04 4.26 -12.14
CA THR A 177 8.31 5.49 -12.40
C THR A 177 6.92 5.41 -11.80
N LEU A 178 6.22 6.55 -11.70
CA LEU A 178 4.83 6.61 -11.25
C LEU A 178 3.83 6.48 -12.41
N ASP A 179 4.28 6.11 -13.61
CA ASP A 179 3.47 6.08 -14.83
C ASP A 179 2.27 5.13 -14.76
N CYS A 180 2.31 4.14 -13.86
CA CYS A 180 1.18 3.24 -13.64
C CYS A 180 0.04 3.89 -12.85
N PHE A 181 0.27 5.04 -12.20
CA PHE A 181 -0.76 5.75 -11.42
C PHE A 181 -1.51 6.77 -12.29
N PRO A 182 -2.74 7.18 -11.89
CA PRO A 182 -3.55 8.12 -12.66
C PRO A 182 -2.86 9.46 -12.91
N ASP A 183 -3.10 10.07 -14.08
CA ASP A 183 -2.54 11.37 -14.46
C ASP A 183 -2.83 12.45 -13.42
N GLU A 184 -4.05 12.50 -12.87
CA GLU A 184 -4.42 13.45 -11.81
C GLU A 184 -3.51 13.34 -10.58
N PHE A 185 -3.09 12.13 -10.21
CA PHE A 185 -2.14 11.92 -9.13
C PHE A 185 -0.73 12.40 -9.55
N ASN A 186 -0.29 12.06 -10.75
CA ASN A 186 1.03 12.41 -11.25
C ASN A 186 1.17 13.94 -11.39
N GLU A 187 0.17 14.61 -11.95
CA GLU A 187 0.14 16.08 -12.06
C GLU A 187 0.21 16.75 -10.67
N TRP A 188 -0.58 16.27 -9.70
CA TRP A 188 -0.50 16.76 -8.35
C TRP A 188 0.88 16.49 -7.73
N PHE A 189 1.38 15.28 -7.84
CA PHE A 189 2.66 14.87 -7.28
C PHE A 189 3.80 15.71 -7.85
N ASP A 190 3.76 16.04 -9.14
CA ASP A 190 4.75 16.90 -9.79
C ASP A 190 4.64 18.36 -9.40
N SER A 191 3.45 18.83 -9.05
CA SER A 191 3.23 20.18 -8.53
C SER A 191 3.81 20.42 -7.14
N ILE A 192 4.14 19.36 -6.38
CA ILE A 192 4.75 19.50 -5.05
C ILE A 192 6.17 20.05 -5.21
N GLU A 193 6.43 21.21 -4.63
CA GLU A 193 7.76 21.80 -4.60
C GLU A 193 8.73 20.89 -3.84
N SER A 194 9.79 20.45 -4.51
CA SER A 194 10.89 19.78 -3.83
C SER A 194 11.63 20.81 -2.98
N GLU A 195 11.92 20.51 -1.72
CA GLU A 195 12.87 21.32 -0.97
C GLU A 195 14.18 21.36 -1.77
N ASN A 196 14.59 22.55 -2.20
CA ASN A 196 15.96 22.75 -2.68
C ASN A 196 16.88 22.29 -1.53
N LYS A 197 17.62 21.23 -1.75
CA LYS A 197 18.66 20.78 -0.82
C LYS A 197 19.67 21.91 -0.66
N GLN A 198 19.42 22.84 0.27
CA GLN A 198 20.47 23.71 0.75
C GLN A 198 21.45 22.78 1.46
N GLN A 199 22.58 22.55 0.80
CA GLN A 199 23.69 21.83 1.41
C GLN A 199 24.09 22.57 2.68
N THR A 200 23.70 22.07 3.83
CA THR A 200 24.21 22.60 5.09
C THR A 200 25.67 22.17 5.19
N VAL A 201 26.55 23.10 4.89
CA VAL A 201 28.00 22.90 5.03
C VAL A 201 28.33 23.14 6.50
N LEU A 202 28.54 22.07 7.26
CA LEU A 202 29.10 22.17 8.59
C LEU A 202 30.63 22.23 8.45
N ARG A 203 31.21 23.37 8.83
CA ARG A 203 32.67 23.53 8.91
C ARG A 203 33.11 23.11 10.30
N SER A 204 33.80 22.01 10.38
CA SER A 204 34.53 21.56 11.58
C SER A 204 35.99 21.34 11.21
N GLY A 205 36.84 22.32 11.54
CA GLY A 205 38.27 22.25 11.21
C GLY A 205 38.58 22.20 9.70
N ASP A 206 39.67 21.57 9.31
CA ASP A 206 40.09 21.45 7.90
C ASP A 206 39.29 20.39 7.07
N ASN A 207 38.34 19.71 7.69
CA ASN A 207 37.49 18.72 7.01
C ASN A 207 36.12 19.28 6.75
N THR A 208 35.75 19.41 5.49
CA THR A 208 34.39 19.79 5.05
C THR A 208 33.58 18.52 4.87
N VAL A 209 32.56 18.31 5.72
CA VAL A 209 31.60 17.21 5.56
C VAL A 209 30.31 17.78 4.96
N HIS A 210 29.95 17.27 3.79
CA HIS A 210 28.68 17.60 3.15
C HIS A 210 27.59 16.69 3.69
N ILE A 211 26.71 17.22 4.56
CA ILE A 211 25.53 16.52 5.05
C ILE A 211 24.36 16.96 4.18
N THR A 212 23.85 16.06 3.37
CA THR A 212 22.71 16.33 2.46
C THR A 212 21.35 16.25 3.15
N ASP A 213 21.23 15.48 4.24
CA ASP A 213 20.04 15.42 5.10
C ASP A 213 20.45 14.98 6.52
N PRO A 214 20.28 15.85 7.54
CA PRO A 214 20.62 15.49 8.92
C PRO A 214 19.79 14.33 9.50
N ARG A 215 18.67 13.96 8.87
CA ARG A 215 17.85 12.81 9.26
C ARG A 215 18.40 11.46 8.77
N LEU A 216 19.37 11.48 7.86
CA LEU A 216 20.01 10.29 7.28
C LEU A 216 21.38 9.96 7.90
N ILE A 217 21.75 10.64 8.97
CA ILE A 217 23.01 10.35 9.68
C ILE A 217 22.86 8.99 10.36
N SER A 218 23.55 7.99 9.83
CA SER A 218 23.68 6.71 10.51
C SER A 218 24.59 6.85 11.72
N ILE A 219 24.26 6.17 12.83
CA ILE A 219 25.09 6.08 14.03
C ILE A 219 26.52 5.63 13.70
N LYS A 220 26.73 4.96 12.57
CA LYS A 220 28.05 4.54 12.07
C LYS A 220 28.94 5.70 11.57
N ASP A 221 28.33 6.87 11.29
CA ASP A 221 29.06 8.02 10.78
C ASP A 221 29.48 8.99 11.91
N ILE A 222 29.18 8.63 13.18
CA ILE A 222 29.46 9.45 14.37
C ILE A 222 30.58 8.83 15.21
N LEU A 223 30.98 7.59 14.96
CA LEU A 223 32.09 6.88 15.62
C LEU A 223 33.30 6.79 14.70
#